data_e4537edf479c08e3cfef9b314ee070ba
#
_entry.id   e4537edf479c08e3cfef9b314ee070ba
#
_cell.length_a   1.000
_cell.length_b   1.000
_cell.length_c   1.000
_cell.angle_alpha   90.00
_cell.angle_beta   90.00
_cell.angle_gamma   90.00
#
_symmetry.space_group_name_H-M   'P 1'
#
loop_
_entity.id
_entity.type
_entity.pdbx_description
1 polymer ?
#
loop_
_entity_poly.entity_id
_entity_poly.type
_entity_poly.pdbx_seq_one_letter_code
_entity_poly.pdbx_strand_id
1 'polypeptide(L)'
;MYVVHELKNYIDVYHYYIDEHHDSPEFEKIQTISTLNDYHAGGSAASALNISDDFQYLVSSNAGDNSVVLYEIDQRSGMLEKLFCLPISGDYPKDATLFPDNKHLVSLNHESNTMTFFTVDLKKNIIVMNGKEIDVDQPNCVIFHKITSEEP
;
A
#
# COMPACT_ATOMS: atom_id res chain seq x y z
N MET A 1 11.54 -7.68 -4.91
CA MET A 1 10.39 -8.34 -4.27
C MET A 1 10.14 -7.69 -2.92
N TYR A 2 8.88 -7.47 -2.56
CA TYR A 2 8.46 -6.87 -1.29
C TYR A 2 7.65 -7.87 -0.48
N VAL A 3 7.91 -7.97 0.82
CA VAL A 3 7.21 -8.88 1.74
C VAL A 3 6.79 -8.09 2.98
N VAL A 4 5.49 -7.97 3.21
CA VAL A 4 4.95 -7.34 4.42
C VAL A 4 4.85 -8.35 5.55
N HIS A 5 5.24 -7.95 6.75
CA HIS A 5 5.13 -8.73 7.98
C HIS A 5 4.00 -8.16 8.85
N GLU A 6 2.88 -8.87 8.88
CA GLU A 6 1.66 -8.44 9.57
C GLU A 6 1.92 -7.99 11.02
N LEU A 7 2.38 -8.90 11.87
CA LEU A 7 2.52 -8.65 13.31
C LEU A 7 3.76 -7.83 13.69
N LYS A 8 4.68 -7.64 12.76
CA LYS A 8 5.91 -6.87 13.01
C LYS A 8 5.88 -5.48 12.41
N ASN A 9 4.87 -5.19 11.57
CA ASN A 9 4.64 -3.88 10.98
C ASN A 9 5.85 -3.33 10.22
N TYR A 10 6.45 -4.18 9.39
CA TYR A 10 7.51 -3.77 8.48
C TYR A 10 7.41 -4.50 7.14
N ILE A 11 8.12 -3.96 6.15
CA ILE A 11 8.31 -4.53 4.83
C ILE A 11 9.78 -4.88 4.67
N ASP A 12 10.07 -6.13 4.29
CA ASP A 12 11.38 -6.54 3.81
C ASP A 12 11.44 -6.42 2.30
N VAL A 13 12.53 -5.85 1.80
CA VAL A 13 12.84 -5.71 0.38
C VAL A 13 13.94 -6.68 0.01
N TYR A 14 13.74 -7.42 -1.07
CA TYR A 14 14.68 -8.41 -1.57
C TYR A 14 15.03 -8.17 -3.03
N HIS A 15 16.31 -8.26 -3.36
CA HIS A 15 16.72 -8.66 -4.70
C HIS A 15 16.44 -10.15 -4.87
N TYR A 16 16.09 -10.57 -6.08
CA TYR A 16 16.01 -11.99 -6.42
C TYR A 16 16.70 -12.22 -7.77
N TYR A 17 17.34 -13.36 -7.86
CA TYR A 17 18.06 -13.78 -9.04
C TYR A 17 17.51 -15.13 -9.50
N ILE A 18 17.23 -15.25 -10.79
CA ILE A 18 16.90 -16.51 -11.42
C ILE A 18 18.09 -16.84 -12.32
N ASP A 19 18.91 -17.79 -11.87
CA ASP A 19 20.04 -18.28 -12.66
C ASP A 19 19.56 -19.49 -13.49
N GLU A 20 19.84 -19.47 -14.79
CA GLU A 20 19.52 -20.58 -15.71
C GLU A 20 20.22 -21.91 -15.33
N HIS A 21 21.24 -21.84 -14.47
CA HIS A 21 22.01 -23.01 -14.00
C HIS A 21 21.60 -23.51 -12.61
N HIS A 22 20.66 -22.82 -11.94
CA HIS A 22 20.15 -23.19 -10.62
C HIS A 22 18.64 -23.44 -10.67
N ASP A 23 18.18 -24.55 -10.10
CA ASP A 23 16.77 -24.95 -10.08
C ASP A 23 15.88 -24.10 -9.17
N SER A 24 16.46 -23.14 -8.41
CA SER A 24 15.73 -22.29 -7.47
C SER A 24 16.23 -20.85 -7.50
N PRO A 25 15.32 -19.86 -7.34
CA PRO A 25 15.72 -18.46 -7.23
C PRO A 25 16.48 -18.19 -5.92
N GLU A 26 17.50 -17.35 -6.00
CA GLU A 26 18.22 -16.83 -4.83
C GLU A 26 17.64 -15.48 -4.41
N PHE A 27 17.63 -15.20 -3.09
CA PHE A 27 17.10 -13.97 -2.53
C PHE A 27 18.12 -13.30 -1.60
N GLU A 28 18.35 -12.02 -1.82
CA GLU A 28 19.18 -11.17 -0.96
C GLU A 28 18.31 -10.07 -0.35
N LYS A 29 18.21 -10.04 0.99
CA LYS A 29 17.50 -8.97 1.66
C LYS A 29 18.35 -7.69 1.68
N ILE A 30 17.82 -6.61 1.10
CA ILE A 30 18.52 -5.32 0.94
C ILE A 30 17.98 -4.23 1.86
N GLN A 31 16.74 -4.35 2.36
CA GLN A 31 16.14 -3.36 3.26
C GLN A 31 15.08 -3.99 4.16
N THR A 32 14.92 -3.41 5.34
CA THR A 32 13.73 -3.56 6.20
C THR A 32 13.23 -2.15 6.54
N ILE A 33 11.94 -1.84 6.31
CA ILE A 33 11.36 -0.53 6.56
C ILE A 33 10.02 -0.66 7.30
N SER A 34 9.79 0.20 8.30
CA SER A 34 8.55 0.19 9.09
C SER A 34 7.34 0.67 8.30
N THR A 35 6.17 0.06 8.55
CA THR A 35 4.88 0.54 8.04
C THR A 35 4.23 1.58 8.96
N LEU A 36 4.75 1.78 10.17
CA LEU A 36 4.21 2.70 11.17
C LEU A 36 5.01 4.01 11.24
N ASN A 37 4.40 5.01 11.82
CA ASN A 37 5.11 6.25 12.21
C ASN A 37 6.09 5.99 13.36
N ASP A 38 7.12 6.81 13.48
CA ASP A 38 8.14 6.72 14.53
C ASP A 38 7.58 6.89 15.95
N TYR A 39 6.42 7.56 16.05
CA TYR A 39 5.75 7.85 17.32
C TYR A 39 4.58 6.90 17.63
N HIS A 40 4.43 5.81 16.86
CA HIS A 40 3.35 4.86 17.10
C HIS A 40 3.51 4.19 18.48
N ALA A 41 2.43 4.24 19.26
CA ALA A 41 2.35 3.59 20.57
C ALA A 41 1.11 2.69 20.62
N GLY A 42 1.30 1.40 20.45
CA GLY A 42 0.19 0.44 20.51
C GLY A 42 0.41 -0.78 19.60
N GLY A 43 -0.55 -1.68 19.62
CA GLY A 43 -0.57 -2.83 18.72
C GLY A 43 -1.08 -2.41 17.33
N SER A 44 -0.47 -2.95 16.29
CA SER A 44 -0.93 -2.80 14.91
C SER A 44 -0.67 -4.09 14.12
N ALA A 45 -1.30 -4.20 12.96
CA ALA A 45 -1.09 -5.29 12.01
C ALA A 45 -1.05 -4.70 10.60
N ALA A 46 0.12 -4.74 9.97
CA ALA A 46 0.26 -4.37 8.55
C ALA A 46 -0.53 -5.37 7.69
N SER A 47 -1.33 -4.90 6.76
CA SER A 47 -2.26 -5.76 6.03
C SER A 47 -2.04 -5.77 4.52
N ALA A 48 -2.22 -4.65 3.83
CA ALA A 48 -2.10 -4.57 2.38
C ALA A 48 -0.66 -4.34 1.91
N LEU A 49 -0.41 -4.72 0.67
CA LEU A 49 0.82 -4.39 -0.06
C LEU A 49 0.50 -4.33 -1.56
N ASN A 50 0.37 -3.11 -2.08
CA ASN A 50 0.00 -2.85 -3.47
C ASN A 50 1.01 -1.93 -4.16
N ILE A 51 1.37 -2.26 -5.39
CA ILE A 51 2.25 -1.42 -6.23
C ILE A 51 1.37 -0.62 -7.20
N SER A 52 1.72 0.66 -7.44
CA SER A 52 1.07 1.48 -8.45
C SER A 52 1.28 0.94 -9.87
N ASP A 53 0.38 1.26 -10.81
CA ASP A 53 0.43 0.76 -12.20
C ASP A 53 1.73 1.15 -12.92
N ASP A 54 2.35 2.27 -12.56
CA ASP A 54 3.61 2.74 -13.12
C ASP A 54 4.86 2.25 -12.36
N PHE A 55 4.67 1.40 -11.34
CA PHE A 55 5.73 0.84 -10.49
C PHE A 55 6.56 1.87 -9.70
N GLN A 56 6.07 3.12 -9.57
CA GLN A 56 6.77 4.19 -8.87
C GLN A 56 6.51 4.18 -7.36
N TYR A 57 5.36 3.65 -6.93
CA TYR A 57 4.88 3.74 -5.56
C TYR A 57 4.41 2.40 -5.02
N LEU A 58 4.52 2.26 -3.70
CA LEU A 58 3.99 1.12 -2.98
C LEU A 58 3.13 1.61 -1.82
N VAL A 59 1.95 1.03 -1.67
CA VAL A 59 0.99 1.31 -0.60
C VAL A 59 0.90 0.13 0.33
N SER A 60 0.85 0.39 1.63
CA SER A 60 0.49 -0.60 2.65
C SER A 60 -0.54 -0.02 3.62
N SER A 61 -1.36 -0.86 4.22
CA SER A 61 -2.29 -0.48 5.29
C SER A 61 -1.88 -1.07 6.62
N ASN A 62 -2.26 -0.40 7.71
CA ASN A 62 -2.02 -0.81 9.09
C ASN A 62 -3.38 -0.97 9.81
N ALA A 63 -3.87 -2.19 9.90
CA ALA A 63 -5.22 -2.48 10.38
C ALA A 63 -5.44 -2.05 11.84
N GLY A 64 -4.47 -2.25 12.73
CA GLY A 64 -4.62 -1.84 14.12
C GLY A 64 -4.33 -0.36 14.39
N ASP A 65 -3.55 0.31 13.54
CA ASP A 65 -3.22 1.74 13.63
C ASP A 65 -4.24 2.62 12.87
N ASN A 66 -5.13 2.01 12.10
CA ASN A 66 -6.09 2.71 11.23
C ASN A 66 -5.41 3.72 10.30
N SER A 67 -4.28 3.32 9.69
CA SER A 67 -3.49 4.16 8.82
C SER A 67 -3.15 3.50 7.49
N VAL A 68 -2.80 4.34 6.52
CA VAL A 68 -2.17 3.92 5.27
C VAL A 68 -0.80 4.54 5.17
N VAL A 69 0.13 3.81 4.59
CA VAL A 69 1.49 4.27 4.35
C VAL A 69 1.81 4.17 2.85
N LEU A 70 2.44 5.21 2.34
CA LEU A 70 2.90 5.30 0.96
C LEU A 70 4.42 5.42 0.93
N TYR A 71 5.02 4.68 0.02
CA TYR A 71 6.44 4.71 -0.27
C TYR A 71 6.69 5.06 -1.75
N GLU A 72 7.76 5.79 -2.00
CA GLU A 72 8.38 5.87 -3.32
C GLU A 72 9.35 4.69 -3.50
N ILE A 73 9.37 4.12 -4.70
CA ILE A 73 10.27 3.02 -5.07
C ILE A 73 11.45 3.60 -5.84
N ASP A 74 12.66 3.49 -5.30
CA ASP A 74 13.87 3.81 -6.06
C ASP A 74 14.02 2.84 -7.23
N GLN A 75 13.97 3.37 -8.45
CA GLN A 75 13.90 2.57 -9.68
C GLN A 75 15.22 1.85 -10.03
N ARG A 76 16.31 2.12 -9.31
CA ARG A 76 17.61 1.46 -9.54
C ARG A 76 17.84 0.32 -8.55
N SER A 77 17.51 0.55 -7.28
CA SER A 77 17.76 -0.40 -6.20
C SER A 77 16.51 -1.20 -5.81
N GLY A 78 15.30 -0.69 -6.12
CA GLY A 78 14.05 -1.22 -5.60
C GLY A 78 13.82 -0.91 -4.11
N MET A 79 14.69 -0.12 -3.48
CA MET A 79 14.50 0.29 -2.09
C MET A 79 13.33 1.26 -1.93
N LEU A 80 12.75 1.30 -0.74
CA LEU A 80 11.59 2.09 -0.42
C LEU A 80 11.99 3.33 0.39
N GLU A 81 11.43 4.49 0.03
CA GLU A 81 11.45 5.71 0.81
C GLU A 81 10.03 6.04 1.27
N LYS A 82 9.80 6.14 2.59
CA LYS A 82 8.48 6.45 3.13
C LYS A 82 8.15 7.92 2.88
N LEU A 83 7.07 8.17 2.12
CA LEU A 83 6.56 9.51 1.87
C LEU A 83 5.66 10.00 3.01
N PHE A 84 4.72 9.17 3.43
CA PHE A 84 3.85 9.45 4.57
C PHE A 84 3.26 8.16 5.17
N CYS A 85 2.82 8.27 6.42
CA CYS A 85 1.94 7.33 7.08
C CYS A 85 0.86 8.15 7.78
N LEU A 86 -0.40 8.03 7.34
CA LEU A 86 -1.50 8.90 7.77
C LEU A 86 -2.70 8.08 8.21
N PRO A 87 -3.39 8.51 9.29
CA PRO A 87 -4.67 7.94 9.68
C PRO A 87 -5.69 8.06 8.55
N ILE A 88 -6.50 7.02 8.41
CA ILE A 88 -7.65 7.02 7.51
C ILE A 88 -8.94 7.32 8.30
N SER A 89 -10.02 7.69 7.58
CA SER A 89 -11.36 7.71 8.15
C SER A 89 -11.95 6.30 8.04
N GLY A 90 -12.19 5.65 9.15
CA GLY A 90 -12.68 4.29 9.24
C GLY A 90 -11.77 3.39 10.08
N ASP A 91 -12.21 2.14 10.31
CA ASP A 91 -11.53 1.21 11.20
C ASP A 91 -11.07 -0.04 10.44
N TYR A 92 -9.87 -0.49 10.78
CA TYR A 92 -9.28 -1.73 10.37
C TYR A 92 -9.11 -1.84 8.84
N PRO A 93 -8.24 -1.01 8.22
CA PRO A 93 -8.03 -1.03 6.77
C PRO A 93 -7.35 -2.33 6.34
N LYS A 94 -8.13 -3.22 5.73
CA LYS A 94 -7.65 -4.51 5.20
C LYS A 94 -6.87 -4.34 3.90
N ASP A 95 -7.25 -3.37 3.09
CA ASP A 95 -6.59 -3.07 1.83
C ASP A 95 -6.59 -1.58 1.53
N ALA A 96 -5.57 -1.13 0.81
CA ALA A 96 -5.46 0.22 0.31
C ALA A 96 -4.59 0.25 -0.94
N THR A 97 -5.01 1.02 -1.94
CA THR A 97 -4.24 1.13 -3.19
C THR A 97 -4.45 2.46 -3.88
N LEU A 98 -3.45 2.87 -4.67
CA LEU A 98 -3.58 3.99 -5.60
C LEU A 98 -4.45 3.59 -6.79
N PHE A 99 -5.25 4.54 -7.27
CA PHE A 99 -5.86 4.43 -8.60
C PHE A 99 -4.79 4.46 -9.70
N PRO A 100 -5.08 3.93 -10.90
CA PRO A 100 -4.14 3.93 -12.01
C PRO A 100 -3.65 5.32 -12.45
N ASP A 101 -4.32 6.39 -12.00
CA ASP A 101 -3.94 7.77 -12.27
C ASP A 101 -2.90 8.35 -11.30
N ASN A 102 -2.53 7.62 -10.25
CA ASN A 102 -1.66 8.05 -9.14
C ASN A 102 -2.08 9.36 -8.45
N LYS A 103 -3.35 9.75 -8.60
CA LYS A 103 -3.92 10.97 -7.99
C LYS A 103 -4.99 10.67 -6.97
N HIS A 104 -5.48 9.44 -6.95
CA HIS A 104 -6.48 8.99 -6.00
C HIS A 104 -6.01 7.75 -5.28
N LEU A 105 -6.47 7.59 -4.05
CA LEU A 105 -6.24 6.42 -3.21
C LEU A 105 -7.55 5.97 -2.61
N VAL A 106 -7.75 4.67 -2.48
CA VAL A 106 -8.87 4.06 -1.76
C VAL A 106 -8.34 3.25 -0.58
N SER A 107 -9.04 3.30 0.55
CA SER A 107 -8.86 2.42 1.70
C SER A 107 -10.13 1.63 1.95
N LEU A 108 -10.01 0.33 2.17
CA LEU A 108 -11.09 -0.60 2.51
C LEU A 108 -11.10 -0.85 4.01
N ASN A 109 -12.07 -0.29 4.71
CA ASN A 109 -12.15 -0.27 6.17
C ASN A 109 -13.10 -1.37 6.64
N HIS A 110 -12.53 -2.52 6.98
CA HIS A 110 -13.26 -3.77 7.23
C HIS A 110 -14.23 -3.69 8.41
N GLU A 111 -13.78 -3.15 9.55
CA GLU A 111 -14.59 -3.10 10.79
C GLU A 111 -15.65 -1.99 10.74
N SER A 112 -15.38 -0.90 10.03
CA SER A 112 -16.37 0.18 9.85
C SER A 112 -17.30 -0.05 8.65
N ASN A 113 -17.12 -1.12 7.88
CA ASN A 113 -17.93 -1.45 6.70
C ASN A 113 -17.97 -0.30 5.66
N THR A 114 -16.83 0.31 5.40
CA THR A 114 -16.75 1.46 4.49
C THR A 114 -15.57 1.40 3.53
N MET A 115 -15.66 2.17 2.45
CA MET A 115 -14.52 2.59 1.64
C MET A 115 -14.34 4.11 1.78
N THR A 116 -13.09 4.54 1.95
CA THR A 116 -12.72 5.95 2.00
C THR A 116 -11.84 6.30 0.82
N PHE A 117 -12.10 7.45 0.20
CA PHE A 117 -11.38 7.92 -0.98
C PHE A 117 -10.60 9.18 -0.68
N PHE A 118 -9.42 9.29 -1.29
CA PHE A 118 -8.53 10.43 -1.10
C PHE A 118 -8.03 10.93 -2.45
N THR A 119 -7.86 12.25 -2.56
CA THR A 119 -7.00 12.87 -3.58
C THR A 119 -5.59 12.97 -3.02
N VAL A 120 -4.60 12.60 -3.83
CA VAL A 120 -3.19 12.55 -3.44
C VAL A 120 -2.36 13.44 -4.38
N ASP A 121 -1.57 14.35 -3.81
CA ASP A 121 -0.51 15.06 -4.53
C ASP A 121 0.84 14.53 -4.01
N LEU A 122 1.38 13.53 -4.70
CA LEU A 122 2.60 12.82 -4.28
C LEU A 122 3.84 13.72 -4.27
N LYS A 123 3.86 14.75 -5.12
CA LYS A 123 4.98 15.71 -5.17
C LYS A 123 5.01 16.66 -3.98
N LYS A 124 3.85 16.92 -3.37
CA LYS A 124 3.72 17.80 -2.22
C LYS A 124 3.48 17.05 -0.92
N ASN A 125 3.40 15.72 -0.96
CA ASN A 125 3.03 14.87 0.18
C ASN A 125 1.69 15.31 0.82
N ILE A 126 0.71 15.62 -0.03
CA ILE A 126 -0.64 16.01 0.40
C ILE A 126 -1.60 14.88 0.10
N ILE A 127 -2.43 14.56 1.10
CA ILE A 127 -3.57 13.66 0.95
C ILE A 127 -4.80 14.34 1.55
N VAL A 128 -5.91 14.34 0.80
CA VAL A 128 -7.17 14.97 1.20
C VAL A 128 -8.31 13.98 0.98
N MET A 129 -9.08 13.72 2.02
CA MET A 129 -10.25 12.87 1.92
C MET A 129 -11.30 13.46 0.98
N ASN A 130 -11.84 12.66 0.09
CA ASN A 130 -12.84 13.04 -0.90
C ASN A 130 -14.26 12.69 -0.44
N GLY A 131 -14.95 13.67 0.12
CA GLY A 131 -16.36 13.52 0.46
C GLY A 131 -16.63 12.54 1.60
N LYS A 132 -17.85 11.98 1.59
CA LYS A 132 -18.29 10.99 2.56
C LYS A 132 -17.82 9.60 2.14
N GLU A 133 -17.52 8.76 3.12
CA GLU A 133 -17.26 7.33 2.93
C GLU A 133 -18.45 6.62 2.26
N ILE A 134 -18.17 5.53 1.57
CA ILE A 134 -19.17 4.68 0.91
C ILE A 134 -19.34 3.40 1.71
N ASP A 135 -20.59 3.05 2.00
CA ASP A 135 -20.92 1.82 2.73
C ASP A 135 -20.63 0.58 1.86
N VAL A 136 -19.80 -0.32 2.39
CA VAL A 136 -19.48 -1.62 1.78
C VAL A 136 -19.27 -2.62 2.89
N ASP A 137 -20.05 -3.70 2.90
CA ASP A 137 -20.01 -4.70 3.97
C ASP A 137 -18.69 -5.49 3.96
N GLN A 138 -17.94 -5.39 5.06
CA GLN A 138 -16.68 -6.08 5.33
C GLN A 138 -15.70 -6.15 4.14
N PRO A 139 -15.34 -5.00 3.51
CA PRO A 139 -14.47 -4.99 2.34
C PRO A 139 -13.07 -5.51 2.72
N ASN A 140 -12.45 -6.29 1.84
CA ASN A 140 -11.21 -6.99 2.15
C ASN A 140 -10.11 -6.86 1.10
N CYS A 141 -10.45 -6.69 -0.17
CA CYS A 141 -9.48 -6.56 -1.26
C CYS A 141 -10.05 -5.70 -2.39
N VAL A 142 -9.19 -4.90 -3.03
CA VAL A 142 -9.54 -4.08 -4.17
C VAL A 142 -8.56 -4.30 -5.33
N ILE A 143 -9.10 -4.47 -6.52
CA ILE A 143 -8.34 -4.54 -7.78
C ILE A 143 -8.99 -3.62 -8.79
N PHE A 144 -8.17 -2.85 -9.51
CA PHE A 144 -8.62 -2.08 -10.66
C PHE A 144 -8.49 -2.89 -11.95
N HIS A 145 -9.52 -2.83 -12.77
CA HIS A 145 -9.49 -3.39 -14.11
C HIS A 145 -9.87 -2.32 -15.13
N LYS A 146 -8.99 -2.09 -16.10
CA LYS A 146 -9.26 -1.17 -17.20
C LYS A 146 -10.15 -1.87 -18.24
N ILE A 147 -11.36 -1.37 -18.40
CA ILE A 147 -12.22 -1.80 -19.49
C ILE A 147 -11.75 -1.08 -20.77
N THR A 148 -11.25 -1.83 -21.74
CA THR A 148 -11.08 -1.32 -23.10
C THR A 148 -12.45 -1.42 -23.78
N SER A 149 -13.18 -0.30 -23.90
CA SER A 149 -14.30 -0.24 -24.84
C SER A 149 -13.72 -0.37 -26.24
N GLU A 150 -14.03 -1.43 -26.95
CA GLU A 150 -13.95 -1.35 -28.41
C GLU A 150 -14.91 -0.23 -28.81
N GLU A 151 -14.37 0.86 -29.37
CA GLU A 151 -15.23 1.86 -30.03
C GLU A 151 -15.96 1.17 -31.17
N PRO A 152 -17.27 1.39 -31.30
CA PRO A 152 -18.07 0.80 -32.36
C PRO A 152 -17.69 1.33 -33.75
#